data_0a4b085e8d32a42f4000b9a86361009d
#
_entry.id   0a4b085e8d32a42f4000b9a86361009d
#
_cell.length_a   1.000
_cell.length_b   1.000
_cell.length_c   1.000
_cell.angle_alpha   90.00
_cell.angle_beta   90.00
_cell.angle_gamma   90.00
#
_symmetry.space_group_name_H-M   'P 1'
#
loop_
_entity.id
_entity.type
_entity.pdbx_description
1 polymer ?
#
loop_
_entity_poly.entity_id
_entity_poly.type
_entity_poly.pdbx_seq_one_letter_code
_entity_poly.pdbx_strand_id
1 'polypeptide(L)'
;MTDADVIVVGFGFAGGITAIEAADAGAKVILLEKMPDPGGISVCSAGGIRVAKDAKKALAYLEATNGGTTPTPVLKALADGMTDVGDYMK
;
A
#
# COMPACT_ATOMS: atom_id res chain seq x y z
N MET A 1 19.32 23.70 1.27
CA MET A 1 18.95 22.62 0.33
C MET A 1 18.61 21.37 1.11
N THR A 2 17.51 20.71 0.76
CA THR A 2 17.10 19.47 1.40
C THR A 2 17.44 18.30 0.52
N ASP A 3 18.27 17.38 1.02
CA ASP A 3 18.64 16.16 0.30
C ASP A 3 17.88 14.98 0.86
N ALA A 4 17.50 14.05 0.00
CA ALA A 4 16.82 12.83 0.40
C ALA A 4 17.29 11.66 -0.47
N ASP A 5 17.24 10.46 0.12
CA ASP A 5 17.49 9.22 -0.61
C ASP A 5 16.23 8.77 -1.34
N VAL A 6 15.05 9.02 -0.72
CA VAL A 6 13.76 8.63 -1.25
C VAL A 6 12.77 9.79 -1.11
N ILE A 7 12.04 10.06 -2.17
CA ILE A 7 10.94 11.03 -2.15
C ILE A 7 9.66 10.26 -2.41
N VAL A 8 8.70 10.35 -1.47
CA VAL A 8 7.38 9.73 -1.59
C VAL A 8 6.36 10.82 -1.88
N VAL A 9 5.61 10.66 -2.95
CA VAL A 9 4.59 11.62 -3.34
C VAL A 9 3.20 11.02 -3.04
N GLY A 10 2.51 11.64 -2.12
CA GLY A 10 1.19 11.21 -1.68
C GLY A 10 1.23 10.56 -0.30
N PHE A 11 0.38 11.02 0.62
CA PHE A 11 0.33 10.51 2.00
C PHE A 11 -1.03 9.86 2.29
N GLY A 12 -1.36 8.83 1.50
CA GLY A 12 -2.36 7.84 1.86
C GLY A 12 -1.67 6.68 2.59
N PHE A 13 -2.33 5.54 2.73
CA PHE A 13 -1.70 4.37 3.37
C PHE A 13 -0.45 3.90 2.62
N ALA A 14 -0.53 3.83 1.29
CA ALA A 14 0.60 3.35 0.50
C ALA A 14 1.83 4.24 0.67
N GLY A 15 1.65 5.56 0.58
CA GLY A 15 2.74 6.51 0.75
C GLY A 15 3.30 6.51 2.16
N GLY A 16 2.43 6.45 3.17
CA GLY A 16 2.84 6.39 4.58
C GLY A 16 3.66 5.14 4.88
N ILE A 17 3.21 3.97 4.44
CA ILE A 17 3.95 2.71 4.65
C ILE A 17 5.26 2.71 3.87
N THR A 18 5.27 3.22 2.64
CA THR A 18 6.50 3.34 1.85
C THR A 18 7.54 4.19 2.59
N ALA A 19 7.11 5.32 3.16
CA ALA A 19 8.00 6.19 3.91
C ALA A 19 8.55 5.51 5.17
N ILE A 20 7.70 4.79 5.90
CA ILE A 20 8.11 4.05 7.10
C ILE A 20 9.13 2.96 6.75
N GLU A 21 8.85 2.15 5.73
CA GLU A 21 9.74 1.08 5.32
C GLU A 21 11.11 1.61 4.85
N ALA A 22 11.10 2.69 4.06
CA ALA A 22 12.34 3.30 3.60
C ALA A 22 13.14 3.88 4.77
N ALA A 23 12.48 4.54 5.71
CA ALA A 23 13.14 5.12 6.89
C ALA A 23 13.71 4.03 7.80
N ASP A 24 12.97 2.93 8.00
CA ASP A 24 13.43 1.81 8.80
C ASP A 24 14.65 1.12 8.17
N ALA A 25 14.76 1.17 6.84
CA ALA A 25 15.92 0.66 6.12
C ALA A 25 17.12 1.63 6.14
N GLY A 26 16.99 2.76 6.82
CA GLY A 26 18.08 3.75 6.97
C GLY A 26 18.07 4.87 5.95
N ALA A 27 17.07 4.95 5.08
CA ALA A 27 16.99 6.00 4.08
C ALA A 27 16.49 7.32 4.68
N LYS A 28 16.99 8.41 4.12
CA LYS A 28 16.48 9.75 4.44
C LYS A 28 15.29 10.02 3.50
N VAL A 29 14.10 10.16 4.08
CA VAL A 29 12.85 10.20 3.33
C VAL A 29 12.21 11.59 3.39
N ILE A 30 11.72 12.06 2.25
CA ILE A 30 10.84 13.22 2.16
C ILE A 30 9.48 12.72 1.68
N LEU A 31 8.43 13.05 2.44
CA LEU A 31 7.06 12.68 2.11
C LEU A 31 6.28 13.95 1.77
N LEU A 32 5.74 14.00 0.56
CA LEU A 32 5.01 15.16 0.04
C LEU A 32 3.52 14.84 -0.05
N GLU A 33 2.70 15.80 0.38
CA GLU A 33 1.25 15.68 0.29
C GLU A 33 0.65 16.96 -0.28
N LYS A 34 -0.26 16.81 -1.24
CA LYS A 34 -0.92 17.93 -1.92
C LYS A 34 -1.89 18.67 -1.00
N MET A 35 -2.62 17.92 -0.18
CA MET A 35 -3.65 18.48 0.70
C MET A 35 -3.04 18.96 2.02
N PRO A 36 -3.71 19.87 2.74
CA PRO A 36 -3.21 20.35 4.04
C PRO A 36 -3.12 19.25 5.11
N ASP A 37 -3.90 18.17 4.95
CA ASP A 37 -3.88 17.04 5.88
C ASP A 37 -3.52 15.75 5.17
N PRO A 38 -2.84 14.80 5.86
CA PRO A 38 -2.55 13.50 5.28
C PRO A 38 -3.80 12.63 5.21
N GLY A 39 -3.74 11.57 4.43
CA GLY A 39 -4.77 10.54 4.41
C GLY A 39 -5.31 10.18 3.04
N GLY A 40 -5.49 11.14 2.14
CA GLY A 40 -6.09 10.86 0.84
C GLY A 40 -7.42 10.14 0.98
N ILE A 41 -7.69 9.20 0.07
CA ILE A 41 -8.91 8.37 0.15
C ILE A 41 -8.83 7.38 1.33
N SER A 42 -7.64 7.08 1.81
CA SER A 42 -7.46 6.15 2.94
C SER A 42 -8.16 6.63 4.21
N VAL A 43 -8.30 7.93 4.39
CA VAL A 43 -8.99 8.49 5.56
C VAL A 43 -10.46 8.08 5.61
N CYS A 44 -11.03 7.70 4.47
CA CYS A 44 -12.42 7.26 4.37
C CYS A 44 -12.62 5.77 4.66
N SER A 45 -11.54 5.02 4.92
CA SER A 45 -11.61 3.56 5.11
C SER A 45 -12.02 3.13 6.51
N ALA A 46 -12.07 4.06 7.46
CA ALA A 46 -12.31 3.78 8.89
C ALA A 46 -11.29 2.78 9.48
N GLY A 47 -10.10 2.68 8.87
CA GLY A 47 -9.06 1.75 9.30
C GLY A 47 -9.26 0.31 8.86
N GLY A 48 -10.27 0.05 8.02
CA GLY A 48 -10.54 -1.30 7.52
C GLY A 48 -9.49 -1.76 6.53
N ILE A 49 -9.03 -3.00 6.68
CA ILE A 49 -8.13 -3.64 5.72
C ILE A 49 -8.68 -5.02 5.35
N ARG A 50 -8.36 -5.45 4.13
CA ARG A 50 -8.75 -6.78 3.67
C ARG A 50 -7.61 -7.75 3.91
N VAL A 51 -7.97 -8.89 4.50
CA VAL A 51 -7.01 -9.96 4.76
C VAL A 51 -7.51 -11.22 4.06
N ALA A 52 -6.62 -11.92 3.39
CA ALA A 52 -6.93 -13.19 2.74
C ALA A 52 -6.29 -14.33 3.52
N LYS A 53 -7.01 -15.45 3.61
CA LYS A 53 -6.46 -16.67 4.22
C LYS A 53 -5.74 -17.54 3.20
N ASP A 54 -6.11 -17.43 1.93
CA ASP A 54 -5.58 -18.23 0.84
C ASP A 54 -5.31 -17.33 -0.37
N ALA A 55 -4.03 -17.19 -0.72
CA ALA A 55 -3.61 -16.30 -1.81
C ALA A 55 -4.17 -16.75 -3.16
N LYS A 56 -4.27 -18.06 -3.41
CA LYS A 56 -4.80 -18.57 -4.67
C LYS A 56 -6.28 -18.22 -4.85
N LYS A 57 -7.07 -18.37 -3.79
CA LYS A 57 -8.49 -18.01 -3.83
C LYS A 57 -8.67 -16.49 -3.95
N ALA A 58 -7.83 -15.72 -3.27
CA ALA A 58 -7.85 -14.26 -3.38
C ALA A 58 -7.53 -13.83 -4.81
N LEU A 59 -6.52 -14.42 -5.44
CA LEU A 59 -6.16 -14.13 -6.83
C LEU A 59 -7.31 -14.44 -7.79
N ALA A 60 -7.94 -15.61 -7.63
CA ALA A 60 -9.07 -15.98 -8.48
C ALA A 60 -10.22 -14.97 -8.35
N TYR A 61 -10.52 -14.54 -7.13
CA TYR A 61 -11.53 -13.51 -6.88
C TYR A 61 -11.17 -12.18 -7.55
N LEU A 62 -9.93 -11.74 -7.38
CA LEU A 62 -9.47 -10.47 -7.97
C LEU A 62 -9.49 -10.52 -9.50
N GLU A 63 -9.08 -11.64 -10.11
CA GLU A 63 -9.14 -11.81 -11.55
C GLU A 63 -10.58 -11.75 -12.07
N ALA A 64 -11.52 -12.35 -11.33
CA ALA A 64 -12.93 -12.36 -11.72
C ALA A 64 -13.58 -10.98 -11.59
N THR A 65 -13.12 -10.15 -10.66
CA THR A 65 -13.79 -8.89 -10.31
C THR A 65 -13.12 -7.63 -10.86
N ASN A 66 -11.90 -7.71 -11.40
CA ASN A 66 -11.19 -6.51 -11.84
C ASN A 66 -11.63 -6.00 -13.23
N GLY A 67 -12.44 -6.75 -13.97
CA GLY A 67 -12.92 -6.34 -15.30
C GLY A 67 -11.83 -6.30 -16.36
N GLY A 68 -10.72 -7.01 -16.17
CA GLY A 68 -9.61 -7.02 -17.14
C GLY A 68 -8.76 -5.75 -17.11
N THR A 69 -8.93 -4.90 -16.09
CA THR A 69 -8.25 -3.60 -16.02
C THR A 69 -6.84 -3.68 -15.45
N THR A 70 -6.50 -4.77 -14.76
CA THR A 70 -5.23 -4.88 -14.04
C THR A 70 -4.46 -6.13 -14.49
N PRO A 71 -3.17 -6.00 -14.82
CA PRO A 71 -2.34 -7.16 -15.18
C PRO A 71 -2.25 -8.19 -14.05
N THR A 72 -2.24 -9.47 -14.42
CA THR A 72 -2.18 -10.58 -13.45
C THR A 72 -1.02 -10.49 -12.45
N PRO A 73 0.21 -10.11 -12.84
CA PRO A 73 1.30 -9.98 -11.85
C PRO A 73 1.00 -8.99 -10.74
N VAL A 74 0.27 -7.91 -11.02
CA VAL A 74 -0.14 -6.92 -10.02
C VAL A 74 -1.19 -7.51 -9.09
N LEU A 75 -2.18 -8.22 -9.64
CA LEU A 75 -3.21 -8.90 -8.85
C LEU A 75 -2.58 -9.96 -7.95
N LYS A 76 -1.58 -10.69 -8.45
CA LYS A 76 -0.88 -11.70 -7.67
C LYS A 76 -0.13 -11.07 -6.50
N ALA A 77 0.55 -9.95 -6.72
CA ALA A 77 1.24 -9.23 -5.65
C ALA A 77 0.27 -8.79 -4.56
N LEU A 78 -0.90 -8.28 -4.94
CA LEU A 78 -1.95 -7.91 -4.00
C LEU A 78 -2.47 -9.13 -3.23
N ALA A 79 -2.79 -10.22 -3.92
CA ALA A 79 -3.31 -11.42 -3.30
C ALA A 79 -2.33 -12.00 -2.28
N ASP A 80 -1.04 -12.07 -2.64
CA ASP A 80 0.01 -12.56 -1.74
C ASP A 80 0.16 -11.63 -0.52
N GLY A 81 0.16 -10.31 -0.75
CA GLY A 81 0.26 -9.32 0.33
C GLY A 81 -0.92 -9.35 1.29
N MET A 82 -2.12 -9.68 0.81
CA MET A 82 -3.31 -9.75 1.65
C MET A 82 -3.22 -10.87 2.71
N THR A 83 -2.37 -11.87 2.51
CA THR A 83 -2.17 -12.91 3.51
C THR A 83 -1.26 -12.46 4.65
N ASP A 84 -0.39 -11.47 4.40
CA ASP A 84 0.62 -11.02 5.35
C ASP A 84 0.27 -9.70 6.06
N VAL A 85 -0.66 -8.94 5.50
CA VAL A 85 -0.93 -7.56 5.98
C VAL A 85 -1.38 -7.53 7.44
N GLY A 86 -2.14 -8.54 7.89
CA GLY A 86 -2.60 -8.60 9.28
C GLY A 86 -1.44 -8.67 10.27
N ASP A 87 -0.46 -9.51 9.99
CA ASP A 87 0.74 -9.64 10.82
C ASP A 87 1.61 -8.41 10.73
N TYR A 88 1.75 -7.83 9.54
CA TYR A 88 2.51 -6.59 9.36
C TYR A 88 1.97 -5.45 10.24
N MET A 89 0.63 -5.34 10.35
CA MET A 89 -0.02 -4.26 11.08
C MET A 89 0.00 -4.43 12.60
N LYS A 90 0.43 -5.59 13.09
CA LYS A 90 0.62 -5.81 14.53
C LYS A 90 1.93 -5.20 15.00
#